data_2c5de62e2a392743853cf34b3253ddb4
#
_entry.id   2c5de62e2a392743853cf34b3253ddb4
#
_cell.length_a   1.000
_cell.length_b   1.000
_cell.length_c   1.000
_cell.angle_alpha   90.00
_cell.angle_beta   90.00
_cell.angle_gamma   90.00
#
_symmetry.space_group_name_H-M   'P 1'
#
loop_
_entity.id
_entity.type
_entity.pdbx_description
1 polymer ?
#
loop_
_entity_poly.entity_id
_entity_poly.type
_entity_poly.pdbx_seq_one_letter_code
_entity_poly.pdbx_strand_id
1 'polypeptide(L)'
;MMAEISFIWRGYGLSLKREEKKYMNNKHWIKNLFGAIAIPLLVAILLQGLCIIKGRTMIANMTSFDNFVVYIAIVMITTIALSINLNSGRFDFSLGSMATLSSVLGAKITYSVLDGGNYSALMMFVLTLLIGMLLGLISGILYVVLHLPPIITSLGVTLIYEGILFTITEGRYVMKEVQNKSMTAFTGNWIYAAIIIVAVLLISIAIFDYTKFGYDYNALKNGQKVAVNTGIKEIPNAIGCYVICGGLMGIVGFLNAARNTTINGGQLNFGSISIMFTALDRKSVV
;
A
#
# COMPACT_ATOMS: atom_id res chain seq x y z
N MET A 1 45.98 -23.83 28.03
CA MET A 1 46.14 -24.37 26.66
C MET A 1 44.94 -25.23 26.20
N MET A 2 44.51 -26.29 26.94
CA MET A 2 43.35 -27.11 26.53
C MET A 2 42.00 -26.35 26.59
N ALA A 3 41.80 -25.43 27.55
CA ALA A 3 40.58 -24.65 27.70
C ALA A 3 40.38 -23.60 26.57
N GLU A 4 41.46 -23.01 26.09
CA GLU A 4 41.42 -22.05 25.00
C GLU A 4 41.09 -22.72 23.64
N ILE A 5 41.61 -23.93 23.41
CA ILE A 5 41.32 -24.72 22.21
C ILE A 5 39.82 -25.11 22.18
N SER A 6 39.23 -25.47 23.34
CA SER A 6 37.79 -25.79 23.41
C SER A 6 36.87 -24.60 23.16
N PHE A 7 37.31 -23.39 23.53
CA PHE A 7 36.57 -22.16 23.31
C PHE A 7 36.54 -21.76 21.80
N ILE A 8 37.68 -21.92 21.14
CA ILE A 8 37.84 -21.67 19.69
C ILE A 8 36.97 -22.65 18.87
N TRP A 9 36.97 -23.94 19.22
CA TRP A 9 36.15 -24.96 18.56
C TRP A 9 34.64 -24.74 18.76
N ARG A 10 34.21 -24.29 19.93
CA ARG A 10 32.80 -23.89 20.16
C ARG A 10 32.41 -22.67 19.35
N GLY A 11 33.31 -21.68 19.19
CA GLY A 11 33.09 -20.52 18.34
C GLY A 11 32.93 -20.89 16.86
N TYR A 12 33.79 -21.78 16.36
CA TYR A 12 33.71 -22.29 14.97
C TYR A 12 32.43 -23.12 14.72
N GLY A 13 32.06 -23.98 15.66
CA GLY A 13 30.82 -24.78 15.54
C GLY A 13 29.55 -23.94 15.57
N LEU A 14 29.54 -22.83 16.31
CA LEU A 14 28.44 -21.87 16.30
C LEU A 14 28.37 -21.04 15.03
N SER A 15 29.51 -20.69 14.43
CA SER A 15 29.55 -19.95 13.15
C SER A 15 29.08 -20.82 11.99
N LEU A 16 29.50 -22.09 11.93
CA LEU A 16 29.05 -23.04 10.91
C LEU A 16 27.54 -23.33 11.00
N LYS A 17 27.00 -23.52 12.22
CA LYS A 17 25.54 -23.66 12.42
C LYS A 17 24.77 -22.40 12.03
N ARG A 18 25.36 -21.21 12.19
CA ARG A 18 24.76 -19.94 11.77
C ARG A 18 24.71 -19.81 10.26
N GLU A 19 25.78 -20.20 9.56
CA GLU A 19 25.87 -20.22 8.10
C GLU A 19 24.93 -21.28 7.49
N GLU A 20 24.87 -22.49 8.04
CA GLU A 20 23.90 -23.52 7.61
C GLU A 20 22.46 -23.07 7.80
N LYS A 21 22.13 -22.42 8.94
CA LYS A 21 20.80 -21.88 9.21
C LYS A 21 20.42 -20.74 8.26
N LYS A 22 21.39 -19.92 7.87
CA LYS A 22 21.24 -18.85 6.88
C LYS A 22 21.03 -19.43 5.46
N TYR A 23 21.74 -20.49 5.11
CA TYR A 23 21.62 -21.16 3.81
C TYR A 23 20.29 -21.94 3.68
N MET A 24 19.86 -22.64 4.72
CA MET A 24 18.55 -23.31 4.79
C MET A 24 17.39 -22.31 4.74
N ASN A 25 17.52 -21.16 5.42
CA ASN A 25 16.51 -20.10 5.41
C ASN A 25 16.37 -19.49 4.01
N ASN A 26 17.47 -19.30 3.27
CA ASN A 26 17.45 -18.80 1.88
C ASN A 26 16.78 -19.80 0.92
N LYS A 27 16.98 -21.10 1.10
CA LYS A 27 16.39 -22.13 0.23
C LYS A 27 14.87 -22.27 0.48
N HIS A 28 14.43 -22.13 1.73
CA HIS A 28 13.00 -22.08 2.07
C HIS A 28 12.33 -20.80 1.55
N TRP A 29 13.01 -19.66 1.64
CA TRP A 29 12.49 -18.39 1.13
C TRP A 29 12.26 -18.42 -0.38
N ILE A 30 13.21 -18.97 -1.15
CA ILE A 30 13.09 -19.14 -2.61
C ILE A 30 11.94 -20.11 -2.96
N LYS A 31 11.79 -21.24 -2.25
CA LYS A 31 10.67 -22.15 -2.45
C LYS A 31 9.32 -21.50 -2.17
N ASN A 32 9.22 -20.76 -1.08
CA ASN A 32 7.99 -20.06 -0.70
C ASN A 32 7.66 -18.94 -1.70
N LEU A 33 8.67 -18.20 -2.19
CA LEU A 33 8.48 -17.20 -3.23
C LEU A 33 8.01 -17.84 -4.55
N PHE A 34 8.60 -18.98 -4.93
CA PHE A 34 8.20 -19.70 -6.13
C PHE A 34 6.76 -20.22 -6.02
N GLY A 35 6.36 -20.77 -4.87
CA GLY A 35 4.99 -21.18 -4.60
C GLY A 35 3.99 -20.02 -4.61
N ALA A 36 4.37 -18.90 -4.03
CA ALA A 36 3.53 -17.69 -4.00
C ALA A 36 3.30 -17.09 -5.40
N ILE A 37 4.25 -17.22 -6.32
CA ILE A 37 4.13 -16.72 -7.71
C ILE A 37 3.50 -17.78 -8.62
N ALA A 38 3.81 -19.07 -8.44
CA ALA A 38 3.37 -20.15 -9.31
C ALA A 38 1.84 -20.31 -9.30
N ILE A 39 1.19 -20.22 -8.14
CA ILE A 39 -0.26 -20.40 -8.02
C ILE A 39 -1.03 -19.29 -8.76
N PRO A 40 -0.78 -17.98 -8.52
CA PRO A 40 -1.44 -16.91 -9.28
C PRO A 40 -1.17 -16.98 -10.79
N LEU A 41 0.04 -17.37 -11.16
CA LEU A 41 0.42 -17.49 -12.58
C LEU A 41 -0.30 -18.65 -13.25
N LEU A 42 -0.44 -19.80 -12.58
CA LEU A 42 -1.20 -20.94 -13.06
C LEU A 42 -2.69 -20.60 -13.23
N VAL A 43 -3.28 -19.90 -12.24
CA VAL A 43 -4.68 -19.43 -12.33
C VAL A 43 -4.84 -18.45 -13.50
N ALA A 44 -3.90 -17.52 -13.69
CA ALA A 44 -3.94 -16.57 -14.81
C ALA A 44 -3.88 -17.29 -16.17
N ILE A 45 -3.02 -18.30 -16.32
CA ILE A 45 -2.92 -19.12 -17.54
C ILE A 45 -4.22 -19.89 -17.79
N LEU A 46 -4.80 -20.50 -16.76
CA LEU A 46 -6.08 -21.23 -16.88
C LEU A 46 -7.22 -20.28 -17.30
N LEU A 47 -7.32 -19.09 -16.67
CA LEU A 47 -8.33 -18.10 -17.02
C LEU A 47 -8.14 -17.59 -18.45
N GLN A 48 -6.91 -17.34 -18.88
CA GLN A 48 -6.60 -16.95 -20.26
C GLN A 48 -7.01 -18.05 -21.24
N GLY A 49 -6.73 -19.32 -20.93
CA GLY A 49 -7.14 -20.47 -21.74
C GLY A 49 -8.67 -20.57 -21.89
N LEU A 50 -9.41 -20.42 -20.80
CA LEU A 50 -10.87 -20.40 -20.81
C LEU A 50 -11.45 -19.23 -21.62
N CYS A 51 -10.82 -18.05 -21.54
CA CYS A 51 -11.21 -16.90 -22.34
C CYS A 51 -11.01 -17.12 -23.84
N ILE A 52 -9.88 -17.74 -24.23
CA ILE A 52 -9.58 -18.07 -25.65
C ILE A 52 -10.61 -19.07 -26.19
N ILE A 53 -11.01 -20.07 -25.42
CA ILE A 53 -12.06 -21.03 -25.81
C ILE A 53 -13.39 -20.34 -26.10
N LYS A 54 -13.69 -19.23 -25.35
CA LYS A 54 -14.89 -18.41 -25.58
C LYS A 54 -14.73 -17.32 -26.64
N GLY A 55 -13.63 -17.33 -27.41
CA GLY A 55 -13.35 -16.32 -28.43
C GLY A 55 -13.01 -14.94 -27.87
N ARG A 56 -12.62 -14.84 -26.59
CA ARG A 56 -12.18 -13.59 -25.94
C ARG A 56 -10.77 -13.77 -25.40
N THR A 57 -10.01 -12.68 -25.36
CA THR A 57 -8.67 -12.68 -24.73
C THR A 57 -8.68 -11.68 -23.57
N MET A 58 -8.14 -12.04 -22.41
CA MET A 58 -8.02 -11.13 -21.25
C MET A 58 -7.06 -9.97 -21.57
N ILE A 59 -5.96 -10.29 -22.26
CA ILE A 59 -4.97 -9.32 -22.74
C ILE A 59 -5.09 -9.28 -24.26
N ALA A 60 -6.13 -8.60 -24.76
CA ALA A 60 -6.39 -8.52 -26.19
C ALA A 60 -5.54 -7.44 -26.88
N ASN A 61 -5.29 -6.34 -26.18
CA ASN A 61 -4.64 -5.14 -26.71
C ASN A 61 -3.63 -4.59 -25.70
N MET A 62 -2.69 -3.75 -26.15
CA MET A 62 -1.72 -3.07 -25.31
C MET A 62 -2.38 -2.30 -24.17
N THR A 63 -3.51 -1.63 -24.43
CA THR A 63 -4.30 -0.93 -23.40
C THR A 63 -4.81 -1.86 -22.29
N SER A 64 -5.14 -3.11 -22.61
CA SER A 64 -5.54 -4.11 -21.60
C SER A 64 -4.35 -4.53 -20.73
N PHE A 65 -3.17 -4.63 -21.32
CA PHE A 65 -1.92 -4.89 -20.61
C PHE A 65 -1.53 -3.72 -19.69
N ASP A 66 -1.62 -2.48 -20.16
CA ASP A 66 -1.36 -1.28 -19.36
C ASP A 66 -2.27 -1.23 -18.14
N ASN A 67 -3.57 -1.46 -18.34
CA ASN A 67 -4.53 -1.54 -17.24
C ASN A 67 -4.21 -2.65 -16.25
N PHE A 68 -3.77 -3.81 -16.71
CA PHE A 68 -3.40 -4.93 -15.86
C PHE A 68 -2.21 -4.57 -14.95
N VAL A 69 -1.18 -3.93 -15.50
CA VAL A 69 0.00 -3.49 -14.72
C VAL A 69 -0.39 -2.45 -13.67
N VAL A 70 -1.25 -1.47 -14.03
CA VAL A 70 -1.74 -0.47 -13.06
C VAL A 70 -2.55 -1.13 -11.92
N TYR A 71 -3.36 -2.15 -12.21
CA TYR A 71 -4.06 -2.91 -11.16
C TYR A 71 -3.10 -3.64 -10.24
N ILE A 72 -2.06 -4.26 -10.78
CA ILE A 72 -1.02 -4.90 -9.97
C ILE A 72 -0.39 -3.86 -9.04
N ALA A 73 -0.07 -2.66 -9.56
CA ALA A 73 0.48 -1.57 -8.76
C ALA A 73 -0.44 -1.19 -7.59
N ILE A 74 -1.71 -0.96 -7.86
CA ILE A 74 -2.72 -0.62 -6.85
C ILE A 74 -2.76 -1.70 -5.75
N VAL A 75 -2.89 -2.97 -6.14
CA VAL A 75 -2.98 -4.08 -5.17
C VAL A 75 -1.70 -4.23 -4.36
N MET A 76 -0.53 -4.15 -4.99
CA MET A 76 0.76 -4.26 -4.28
C MET A 76 0.95 -3.14 -3.27
N ILE A 77 0.72 -1.88 -3.66
CA ILE A 77 0.88 -0.73 -2.76
C ILE A 77 -0.13 -0.79 -1.60
N THR A 78 -1.38 -1.14 -1.90
CA THR A 78 -2.41 -1.32 -0.85
C THR A 78 -2.03 -2.44 0.12
N THR A 79 -1.46 -3.56 -0.38
CA THR A 79 -0.99 -4.67 0.46
C THR A 79 0.16 -4.23 1.37
N ILE A 80 1.09 -3.41 0.88
CA ILE A 80 2.18 -2.85 1.70
C ILE A 80 1.60 -1.96 2.81
N ALA A 81 0.72 -1.01 2.47
CA ALA A 81 0.08 -0.13 3.43
C ALA A 81 -0.68 -0.91 4.51
N LEU A 82 -1.49 -1.89 4.10
CA LEU A 82 -2.22 -2.75 5.03
C LEU A 82 -1.28 -3.57 5.92
N SER A 83 -0.18 -4.10 5.36
CA SER A 83 0.81 -4.89 6.11
C SER A 83 1.50 -4.09 7.20
N ILE A 84 1.79 -2.81 6.97
CA ILE A 84 2.41 -1.92 7.97
C ILE A 84 1.50 -1.82 9.21
N ASN A 85 0.22 -1.53 9.02
CA ASN A 85 -0.72 -1.39 10.14
C ASN A 85 -1.05 -2.73 10.79
N LEU A 86 -1.29 -3.79 10.03
CA LEU A 86 -1.58 -5.13 10.56
C LEU A 86 -0.44 -5.69 11.41
N ASN A 87 0.79 -5.58 10.93
CA ASN A 87 1.95 -6.11 11.65
C ASN A 87 2.22 -5.37 12.97
N SER A 88 1.75 -4.14 13.12
CA SER A 88 1.79 -3.39 14.38
C SER A 88 0.54 -3.57 15.25
N GLY A 89 -0.33 -4.54 14.91
CA GLY A 89 -1.54 -4.83 15.67
C GLY A 89 -2.68 -3.80 15.49
N ARG A 90 -2.57 -2.92 14.48
CA ARG A 90 -3.53 -1.84 14.20
C ARG A 90 -4.23 -2.12 12.88
N PHE A 91 -5.41 -2.71 12.95
CA PHE A 91 -6.23 -2.89 11.75
C PHE A 91 -6.91 -1.57 11.38
N ASP A 92 -6.72 -1.12 10.13
CA ASP A 92 -7.18 0.19 9.67
C ASP A 92 -8.09 0.06 8.45
N PHE A 93 -9.37 0.30 8.64
CA PHE A 93 -10.37 0.33 7.57
C PHE A 93 -10.38 1.65 6.79
N SER A 94 -9.76 2.71 7.29
CA SER A 94 -9.79 4.03 6.66
C SER A 94 -8.88 4.16 5.44
N LEU A 95 -8.03 3.18 5.17
CA LEU A 95 -7.12 3.18 4.01
C LEU A 95 -7.85 3.42 2.68
N GLY A 96 -8.98 2.73 2.46
CA GLY A 96 -9.76 2.89 1.24
C GLY A 96 -10.33 4.30 1.06
N SER A 97 -10.86 4.88 2.14
CA SER A 97 -11.41 6.25 2.14
C SER A 97 -10.32 7.30 1.99
N MET A 98 -9.11 7.07 2.55
CA MET A 98 -7.95 7.92 2.30
C MET A 98 -7.59 7.97 0.80
N ALA A 99 -7.58 6.81 0.12
CA ALA A 99 -7.27 6.75 -1.31
C ALA A 99 -8.30 7.51 -2.15
N THR A 100 -9.59 7.31 -1.89
CA THR A 100 -10.66 7.97 -2.66
C THR A 100 -10.72 9.46 -2.39
N LEU A 101 -10.63 9.88 -1.14
CA LEU A 101 -10.67 11.30 -0.76
C LEU A 101 -9.45 12.06 -1.27
N SER A 102 -8.23 11.52 -1.12
CA SER A 102 -7.01 12.13 -1.64
C SER A 102 -7.04 12.25 -3.16
N SER A 103 -7.58 11.26 -3.85
CA SER A 103 -7.77 11.24 -5.28
C SER A 103 -8.68 12.38 -5.76
N VAL A 104 -9.86 12.54 -5.15
CA VAL A 104 -10.83 13.58 -5.54
C VAL A 104 -10.32 14.97 -5.22
N LEU A 105 -9.77 15.18 -4.01
CA LEU A 105 -9.19 16.47 -3.63
C LEU A 105 -8.02 16.84 -4.53
N GLY A 106 -7.10 15.90 -4.78
CA GLY A 106 -5.97 16.11 -5.67
C GLY A 106 -6.41 16.46 -7.10
N ALA A 107 -7.42 15.76 -7.63
CA ALA A 107 -7.97 16.04 -8.96
C ALA A 107 -8.61 17.42 -9.05
N LYS A 108 -9.47 17.79 -8.08
CA LYS A 108 -10.13 19.10 -8.04
C LYS A 108 -9.14 20.26 -7.93
N ILE A 109 -8.17 20.16 -7.03
CA ILE A 109 -7.15 21.21 -6.85
C ILE A 109 -6.29 21.32 -8.11
N THR A 110 -5.86 20.20 -8.69
CA THR A 110 -5.06 20.22 -9.91
C THR A 110 -5.81 20.85 -11.06
N TYR A 111 -7.08 20.52 -11.25
CA TYR A 111 -7.91 21.09 -12.28
C TYR A 111 -8.14 22.60 -12.10
N SER A 112 -8.40 23.06 -10.87
CA SER A 112 -8.60 24.49 -10.57
C SER A 112 -7.35 25.34 -10.78
N VAL A 113 -6.15 24.76 -10.64
CA VAL A 113 -4.87 25.50 -10.75
C VAL A 113 -4.30 25.46 -12.17
N LEU A 114 -4.36 24.31 -12.84
CA LEU A 114 -3.69 24.09 -14.14
C LEU A 114 -4.63 24.01 -15.34
N ASP A 115 -5.96 24.02 -15.11
CA ASP A 115 -6.98 23.92 -16.16
C ASP A 115 -6.61 22.93 -17.29
N GLY A 116 -6.02 21.80 -16.93
CA GLY A 116 -5.67 20.78 -17.89
C GLY A 116 -4.32 20.90 -18.60
N GLY A 117 -3.40 21.69 -18.06
CA GLY A 117 -2.06 21.86 -18.63
C GLY A 117 -1.18 20.60 -18.61
N ASN A 118 -0.02 20.64 -19.28
CA ASN A 118 0.89 19.50 -19.48
C ASN A 118 1.47 18.89 -18.19
N TYR A 119 1.52 19.65 -17.11
CA TYR A 119 2.08 19.20 -15.82
C TYR A 119 1.01 18.69 -14.84
N SER A 120 -0.24 18.57 -15.25
CA SER A 120 -1.36 18.22 -14.37
C SER A 120 -1.21 16.83 -13.74
N ALA A 121 -0.66 15.85 -14.43
CA ALA A 121 -0.44 14.51 -13.89
C ALA A 121 0.60 14.51 -12.74
N LEU A 122 1.72 15.21 -12.92
CA LEU A 122 2.75 15.32 -11.89
C LEU A 122 2.23 16.09 -10.66
N MET A 123 1.56 17.21 -10.88
CA MET A 123 0.97 18.00 -9.80
C MET A 123 -0.08 17.19 -9.03
N MET A 124 -0.95 16.47 -9.73
CA MET A 124 -1.93 15.60 -9.09
C MET A 124 -1.26 14.49 -8.28
N PHE A 125 -0.19 13.85 -8.80
CA PHE A 125 0.57 12.84 -8.07
C PHE A 125 1.12 13.39 -6.75
N VAL A 126 1.76 14.57 -6.78
CA VAL A 126 2.31 15.21 -5.57
C VAL A 126 1.20 15.60 -4.60
N LEU A 127 0.11 16.18 -5.11
CA LEU A 127 -1.02 16.59 -4.26
C LEU A 127 -1.71 15.38 -3.61
N THR A 128 -1.99 14.32 -4.35
CA THR A 128 -2.62 13.13 -3.80
C THR A 128 -1.74 12.46 -2.74
N LEU A 129 -0.42 12.43 -2.96
CA LEU A 129 0.54 11.95 -1.96
C LEU A 129 0.48 12.79 -0.68
N LEU A 130 0.59 14.12 -0.79
CA LEU A 130 0.59 15.03 0.37
C LEU A 130 -0.75 15.00 1.12
N ILE A 131 -1.86 15.02 0.40
CA ILE A 131 -3.20 14.91 0.99
C ILE A 131 -3.36 13.55 1.68
N GLY A 132 -2.91 12.46 1.05
CA GLY A 132 -2.91 11.13 1.66
C GLY A 132 -2.11 11.11 2.98
N MET A 133 -0.92 11.70 3.00
CA MET A 133 -0.11 11.82 4.23
C MET A 133 -0.82 12.63 5.31
N LEU A 134 -1.48 13.74 4.96
CA LEU A 134 -2.28 14.55 5.87
C LEU A 134 -3.46 13.76 6.45
N LEU A 135 -4.20 13.03 5.62
CA LEU A 135 -5.31 12.17 6.08
C LEU A 135 -4.79 11.07 7.00
N GLY A 136 -3.64 10.46 6.68
CA GLY A 136 -2.97 9.49 7.54
C GLY A 136 -2.56 10.11 8.88
N LEU A 137 -2.03 11.34 8.89
CA LEU A 137 -1.69 12.06 10.10
C LEU A 137 -2.93 12.29 10.99
N ILE A 138 -4.03 12.75 10.41
CA ILE A 138 -5.30 12.96 11.13
C ILE A 138 -5.81 11.65 11.74
N SER A 139 -5.81 10.56 10.95
CA SER A 139 -6.20 9.23 11.45
C SER A 139 -5.30 8.74 12.58
N GLY A 140 -3.99 8.94 12.47
CA GLY A 140 -3.02 8.57 13.50
C GLY A 140 -3.20 9.35 14.79
N ILE A 141 -3.48 10.65 14.71
CA ILE A 141 -3.79 11.50 15.88
C ILE A 141 -5.09 11.05 16.53
N LEU A 142 -6.14 10.83 15.74
CA LEU A 142 -7.44 10.35 16.26
C LEU A 142 -7.29 8.99 16.96
N TYR A 143 -6.51 8.08 16.38
CA TYR A 143 -6.23 6.78 17.01
C TYR A 143 -5.58 6.94 18.39
N VAL A 144 -4.59 7.82 18.50
CA VAL A 144 -3.88 8.06 19.76
C VAL A 144 -4.75 8.78 20.79
N VAL A 145 -5.54 9.78 20.37
CA VAL A 145 -6.34 10.61 21.29
C VAL A 145 -7.57 9.87 21.82
N LEU A 146 -8.24 9.08 20.96
CA LEU A 146 -9.51 8.42 21.34
C LEU A 146 -9.30 7.22 22.26
N HIS A 147 -8.11 6.60 22.28
CA HIS A 147 -7.81 5.38 23.06
C HIS A 147 -8.81 4.23 22.84
N LEU A 148 -9.49 4.20 21.70
CA LEU A 148 -10.44 3.16 21.31
C LEU A 148 -9.74 2.03 20.56
N PRO A 149 -10.33 0.83 20.49
CA PRO A 149 -9.83 -0.24 19.63
C PRO A 149 -9.62 0.25 18.18
N PRO A 150 -8.51 -0.12 17.52
CA PRO A 150 -8.17 0.40 16.18
C PRO A 150 -9.29 0.23 15.15
N ILE A 151 -10.00 -0.89 15.20
CA ILE A 151 -11.13 -1.19 14.30
C ILE A 151 -12.23 -0.15 14.43
N ILE A 152 -12.63 0.20 15.66
CA ILE A 152 -13.72 1.15 15.91
C ILE A 152 -13.31 2.55 15.45
N THR A 153 -12.09 2.97 15.80
CA THR A 153 -11.54 4.27 15.38
C THR A 153 -11.48 4.37 13.86
N SER A 154 -10.97 3.36 13.19
CA SER A 154 -10.81 3.39 11.73
C SER A 154 -12.15 3.36 10.99
N LEU A 155 -13.15 2.65 11.48
CA LEU A 155 -14.51 2.70 10.92
C LEU A 155 -15.13 4.10 11.06
N GLY A 156 -14.98 4.74 12.23
CA GLY A 156 -15.44 6.12 12.43
C GLY A 156 -14.73 7.11 11.49
N VAL A 157 -13.41 7.00 11.34
CA VAL A 157 -12.63 7.81 10.41
C VAL A 157 -13.05 7.56 8.96
N THR A 158 -13.33 6.32 8.58
CA THR A 158 -13.84 5.97 7.24
C THR A 158 -15.12 6.75 6.92
N LEU A 159 -16.10 6.74 7.85
CA LEU A 159 -17.35 7.46 7.66
C LEU A 159 -17.15 8.97 7.58
N ILE A 160 -16.22 9.53 8.36
CA ILE A 160 -15.88 10.97 8.30
C ILE A 160 -15.33 11.30 6.90
N TYR A 161 -14.39 10.51 6.40
CA TYR A 161 -13.77 10.74 5.09
C TYR A 161 -14.75 10.53 3.95
N GLU A 162 -15.62 9.51 4.02
CA GLU A 162 -16.70 9.31 3.04
C GLU A 162 -17.73 10.45 3.11
N GLY A 163 -18.04 10.97 4.30
CA GLY A 163 -18.93 12.11 4.48
C GLY A 163 -18.37 13.39 3.86
N ILE A 164 -17.07 13.66 4.07
CA ILE A 164 -16.36 14.78 3.42
C ILE A 164 -16.37 14.58 1.90
N LEU A 165 -16.06 13.39 1.43
CA LEU A 165 -16.07 13.06 0.00
C LEU A 165 -17.45 13.30 -0.61
N PHE A 166 -18.53 12.80 0.04
CA PHE A 166 -19.90 13.01 -0.39
C PHE A 166 -20.28 14.49 -0.46
N THR A 167 -19.92 15.27 0.55
CA THR A 167 -20.18 16.72 0.60
C THR A 167 -19.47 17.47 -0.53
N ILE A 168 -18.20 17.14 -0.82
CA ILE A 168 -17.39 17.79 -1.86
C ILE A 168 -17.90 17.43 -3.27
N THR A 169 -18.44 16.23 -3.46
CA THR A 169 -18.88 15.72 -4.75
C THR A 169 -20.39 15.81 -4.95
N GLU A 170 -21.14 16.21 -3.94
CA GLU A 170 -22.62 16.17 -3.93
C GLU A 170 -23.17 14.76 -4.25
N GLY A 171 -22.42 13.71 -3.91
CA GLY A 171 -22.75 12.33 -4.27
C GLY A 171 -22.65 11.98 -5.74
N ARG A 172 -22.09 12.88 -6.56
CA ARG A 172 -21.94 12.69 -8.00
C ARG A 172 -20.58 12.08 -8.36
N TYR A 173 -20.54 11.49 -9.54
CA TYR A 173 -19.25 11.05 -10.12
C TYR A 173 -18.44 12.27 -10.59
N VAL A 174 -17.19 12.32 -10.18
CA VAL A 174 -16.23 13.35 -10.61
C VAL A 174 -15.63 12.92 -11.94
N MET A 175 -16.02 13.55 -13.03
CA MET A 175 -15.58 13.19 -14.39
C MET A 175 -14.61 14.21 -14.99
N LYS A 176 -14.95 15.51 -14.93
CA LYS A 176 -14.23 16.54 -15.67
C LYS A 176 -12.82 16.79 -15.15
N GLU A 177 -12.66 16.74 -13.83
CA GLU A 177 -11.39 17.01 -13.19
C GLU A 177 -10.34 15.90 -13.42
N VAL A 178 -10.79 14.72 -13.84
CA VAL A 178 -9.92 13.54 -14.06
C VAL A 178 -9.64 13.31 -15.54
N GLN A 179 -10.53 13.77 -16.44
CA GLN A 179 -10.37 13.61 -17.88
C GLN A 179 -9.36 14.61 -18.48
N ASN A 180 -8.11 14.47 -18.15
CA ASN A 180 -7.07 15.30 -18.72
C ASN A 180 -6.16 14.50 -19.67
N LYS A 181 -5.75 15.15 -20.79
CA LYS A 181 -4.83 14.55 -21.77
C LYS A 181 -3.52 14.05 -21.15
N SER A 182 -3.00 14.75 -20.15
CA SER A 182 -1.78 14.33 -19.46
C SER A 182 -1.98 13.09 -18.59
N MET A 183 -3.20 12.92 -18.02
CA MET A 183 -3.57 11.74 -17.26
C MET A 183 -3.72 10.51 -18.15
N THR A 184 -4.42 10.66 -19.29
CA THR A 184 -4.57 9.56 -20.27
C THR A 184 -3.23 9.16 -20.89
N ALA A 185 -2.32 10.10 -21.11
CA ALA A 185 -0.95 9.79 -21.55
C ALA A 185 -0.15 9.02 -20.50
N PHE A 186 -0.37 9.33 -19.20
CA PHE A 186 0.27 8.61 -18.10
C PHE A 186 -0.26 7.16 -17.98
N THR A 187 -1.56 6.95 -18.12
CA THR A 187 -2.19 5.63 -18.04
C THR A 187 -1.98 4.77 -19.28
N GLY A 188 -1.74 5.39 -20.42
CA GLY A 188 -1.46 4.69 -21.68
C GLY A 188 -0.06 4.07 -21.76
N ASN A 189 0.72 4.05 -20.66
CA ASN A 189 2.05 3.47 -20.64
C ASN A 189 2.32 2.76 -19.32
N TRP A 190 2.37 1.43 -19.36
CA TRP A 190 2.63 0.56 -18.21
C TRP A 190 3.96 0.86 -17.50
N ILE A 191 4.92 1.49 -18.20
CA ILE A 191 6.26 1.80 -17.66
C ILE A 191 6.17 2.71 -16.44
N TYR A 192 5.28 3.72 -16.47
CA TYR A 192 5.13 4.63 -15.33
C TYR A 192 4.59 3.92 -14.08
N ALA A 193 3.63 3.02 -14.23
CA ALA A 193 3.12 2.22 -13.12
C ALA A 193 4.21 1.28 -12.56
N ALA A 194 5.01 0.67 -13.42
CA ALA A 194 6.14 -0.17 -13.03
C ALA A 194 7.21 0.64 -12.26
N ILE A 195 7.55 1.85 -12.72
CA ILE A 195 8.47 2.74 -12.01
C ILE A 195 7.95 3.10 -10.62
N ILE A 196 6.65 3.41 -10.49
CA ILE A 196 6.04 3.71 -9.19
C ILE A 196 6.13 2.51 -8.25
N ILE A 197 5.83 1.29 -8.73
CA ILE A 197 5.96 0.07 -7.91
C ILE A 197 7.38 -0.08 -7.37
N VAL A 198 8.37 0.01 -8.27
CA VAL A 198 9.79 -0.15 -7.90
C VAL A 198 10.20 0.94 -6.92
N ALA A 199 9.82 2.19 -7.16
CA ALA A 199 10.11 3.31 -6.27
C ALA A 199 9.49 3.11 -4.89
N VAL A 200 8.21 2.72 -4.80
CA VAL A 200 7.52 2.45 -3.53
C VAL A 200 8.18 1.29 -2.78
N LEU A 201 8.56 0.22 -3.47
CA LEU A 201 9.26 -0.91 -2.84
C LEU A 201 10.62 -0.48 -2.27
N LEU A 202 11.43 0.23 -3.05
CA LEU A 202 12.74 0.71 -2.61
C LEU A 202 12.63 1.69 -1.44
N ILE A 203 11.69 2.63 -1.49
CA ILE A 203 11.44 3.59 -0.40
C ILE A 203 10.95 2.85 0.85
N SER A 204 10.04 1.88 0.71
CA SER A 204 9.56 1.09 1.85
C SER A 204 10.68 0.30 2.50
N ILE A 205 11.53 -0.38 1.72
CA ILE A 205 12.71 -1.08 2.24
C ILE A 205 13.65 -0.08 2.93
N ALA A 206 13.92 1.07 2.31
CA ALA A 206 14.78 2.08 2.88
C ALA A 206 14.25 2.59 4.23
N ILE A 207 12.96 2.85 4.35
CA ILE A 207 12.35 3.34 5.59
C ILE A 207 12.35 2.26 6.69
N PHE A 208 11.95 1.02 6.37
CA PHE A 208 11.73 -0.01 7.40
C PHE A 208 12.99 -0.80 7.76
N ASP A 209 13.97 -0.92 6.85
CA ASP A 209 15.19 -1.70 7.10
C ASP A 209 16.41 -0.85 7.46
N TYR A 210 16.46 0.43 7.01
CA TYR A 210 17.65 1.26 7.14
C TYR A 210 17.47 2.51 8.00
N THR A 211 16.27 2.80 8.53
CA THR A 211 16.05 3.96 9.39
C THR A 211 15.79 3.58 10.85
N LYS A 212 16.04 4.54 11.77
CA LYS A 212 15.69 4.38 13.19
C LYS A 212 14.19 4.09 13.35
N PHE A 213 13.34 4.73 12.56
CA PHE A 213 11.90 4.48 12.56
C PHE A 213 11.56 3.02 12.31
N GLY A 214 12.21 2.40 11.32
CA GLY A 214 12.02 0.99 11.01
C GLY A 214 12.53 0.05 12.10
N TYR A 215 13.66 0.37 12.75
CA TYR A 215 14.14 -0.39 13.92
C TYR A 215 13.14 -0.35 15.07
N ASP A 216 12.63 0.85 15.41
CA ASP A 216 11.63 1.04 16.46
C ASP A 216 10.32 0.29 16.12
N TYR A 217 9.89 0.36 14.86
CA TYR A 217 8.72 -0.38 14.34
C TYR A 217 8.88 -1.90 14.50
N ASN A 218 10.02 -2.45 14.07
CA ASN A 218 10.30 -3.88 14.17
C ASN A 218 10.39 -4.36 15.63
N ALA A 219 10.94 -3.53 16.52
CA ALA A 219 10.99 -3.83 17.94
C ALA A 219 9.57 -3.86 18.57
N LEU A 220 8.74 -2.86 18.25
CA LEU A 220 7.34 -2.78 18.71
C LEU A 220 6.50 -3.95 18.19
N LYS A 221 6.68 -4.33 16.92
CA LYS A 221 6.00 -5.48 16.31
C LYS A 221 6.30 -6.80 17.01
N ASN A 222 7.55 -7.01 17.44
CA ASN A 222 8.00 -8.26 18.03
C ASN A 222 7.71 -8.35 19.54
N GLY A 223 7.42 -7.23 20.21
CA GLY A 223 7.13 -7.23 21.64
C GLY A 223 6.92 -5.82 22.18
N GLN A 224 5.71 -5.29 22.05
CA GLN A 224 5.36 -3.91 22.41
C GLN A 224 5.76 -3.56 23.84
N LYS A 225 5.41 -4.40 24.85
CA LYS A 225 5.74 -4.14 26.26
C LYS A 225 7.25 -4.07 26.51
N VAL A 226 8.01 -4.97 25.89
CA VAL A 226 9.48 -5.00 26.03
C VAL A 226 10.09 -3.78 25.34
N ALA A 227 9.67 -3.45 24.15
CA ALA A 227 10.17 -2.30 23.38
C ALA A 227 9.92 -0.97 24.11
N VAL A 228 8.73 -0.78 24.69
CA VAL A 228 8.40 0.43 25.48
C VAL A 228 9.26 0.51 26.72
N ASN A 229 9.50 -0.61 27.44
CA ASN A 229 10.35 -0.65 28.61
C ASN A 229 11.83 -0.36 28.29
N THR A 230 12.28 -0.57 27.06
CA THR A 230 13.62 -0.18 26.59
C THR A 230 13.72 1.28 26.11
N GLY A 231 12.63 2.06 26.25
CA GLY A 231 12.58 3.49 25.94
C GLY A 231 12.12 3.84 24.52
N ILE A 232 11.61 2.87 23.76
CA ILE A 232 11.05 3.15 22.42
C ILE A 232 9.71 3.85 22.58
N LYS A 233 9.56 4.98 21.88
CA LYS A 233 8.33 5.79 21.90
C LYS A 233 7.28 5.22 20.94
N GLU A 234 6.25 4.59 21.50
CA GLU A 234 5.20 3.96 20.72
C GLU A 234 4.34 4.97 19.93
N ILE A 235 3.93 6.07 20.56
CA ILE A 235 3.00 7.06 19.98
C ILE A 235 3.55 7.69 18.69
N PRO A 236 4.78 8.26 18.66
CA PRO A 236 5.34 8.80 17.42
C PRO A 236 5.50 7.75 16.33
N ASN A 237 5.87 6.52 16.69
CA ASN A 237 5.99 5.43 15.72
C ASN A 237 4.62 5.05 15.14
N ALA A 238 3.57 5.00 15.98
CA ALA A 238 2.21 4.77 15.52
C ALA A 238 1.76 5.83 14.51
N ILE A 239 1.86 7.10 14.86
CA ILE A 239 1.50 8.21 13.97
C ILE A 239 2.30 8.14 12.67
N GLY A 240 3.60 7.87 12.75
CA GLY A 240 4.46 7.69 11.56
C GLY A 240 3.98 6.57 10.63
N CYS A 241 3.54 5.43 11.18
CA CYS A 241 2.94 4.35 10.38
C CYS A 241 1.69 4.82 9.64
N TYR A 242 0.78 5.53 10.32
CA TYR A 242 -0.43 6.07 9.69
C TYR A 242 -0.11 7.09 8.58
N VAL A 243 0.89 7.97 8.78
CA VAL A 243 1.34 8.93 7.75
C VAL A 243 1.89 8.22 6.52
N ILE A 244 2.75 7.22 6.71
CA ILE A 244 3.31 6.43 5.61
C ILE A 244 2.21 5.70 4.88
N CYS A 245 1.30 5.04 5.59
CA CYS A 245 0.16 4.35 4.99
C CYS A 245 -0.75 5.31 4.21
N GLY A 246 -1.03 6.49 4.78
CA GLY A 246 -1.79 7.54 4.09
C GLY A 246 -1.13 8.02 2.81
N GLY A 247 0.20 8.21 2.81
CA GLY A 247 0.97 8.54 1.61
C GLY A 247 0.89 7.44 0.54
N LEU A 248 1.04 6.17 0.93
CA LEU A 248 0.88 5.03 0.03
C LEU A 248 -0.54 4.98 -0.56
N MET A 249 -1.57 5.24 0.25
CA MET A 249 -2.95 5.30 -0.23
C MET A 249 -3.21 6.53 -1.11
N GLY A 250 -2.48 7.64 -0.91
CA GLY A 250 -2.46 8.76 -1.84
C GLY A 250 -1.96 8.37 -3.24
N ILE A 251 -0.90 7.56 -3.31
CA ILE A 251 -0.39 7.01 -4.59
C ILE A 251 -1.43 6.07 -5.21
N VAL A 252 -2.06 5.20 -4.42
CA VAL A 252 -3.15 4.33 -4.89
C VAL A 252 -4.32 5.17 -5.44
N GLY A 253 -4.69 6.24 -4.74
CA GLY A 253 -5.72 7.18 -5.19
C GLY A 253 -5.38 7.81 -6.54
N PHE A 254 -4.14 8.26 -6.73
CA PHE A 254 -3.65 8.75 -8.02
C PHE A 254 -3.77 7.72 -9.13
N LEU A 255 -3.26 6.51 -8.91
CA LEU A 255 -3.30 5.43 -9.92
C LEU A 255 -4.74 5.03 -10.27
N ASN A 256 -5.63 5.01 -9.27
CA ASN A 256 -7.04 4.71 -9.49
C ASN A 256 -7.75 5.82 -10.30
N ALA A 257 -7.47 7.09 -9.99
CA ALA A 257 -7.97 8.24 -10.75
C ALA A 257 -7.43 8.29 -12.17
N ALA A 258 -6.14 8.02 -12.32
CA ALA A 258 -5.50 8.02 -13.62
C ALA A 258 -6.07 6.93 -14.55
N ARG A 259 -6.51 5.80 -13.99
CA ARG A 259 -7.09 4.69 -14.73
C ARG A 259 -8.58 4.86 -15.01
N ASN A 260 -9.34 5.27 -14.02
CA ASN A 260 -10.77 5.42 -14.11
C ASN A 260 -11.10 6.87 -14.50
N THR A 261 -11.79 7.04 -15.62
CA THR A 261 -12.27 8.36 -16.07
C THR A 261 -13.30 8.96 -15.11
N THR A 262 -13.82 8.15 -14.19
CA THR A 262 -14.81 8.54 -13.19
C THR A 262 -14.39 8.04 -11.82
N ILE A 263 -14.43 8.91 -10.83
CA ILE A 263 -14.30 8.55 -9.41
C ILE A 263 -15.68 8.64 -8.78
N ASN A 264 -16.07 7.60 -8.06
CA ASN A 264 -17.33 7.60 -7.31
C ASN A 264 -17.28 8.67 -6.22
N GLY A 265 -18.26 9.55 -6.22
CA GLY A 265 -18.38 10.69 -5.31
C GLY A 265 -18.77 10.33 -3.88
N GLY A 266 -18.56 9.08 -3.48
CA GLY A 266 -18.86 8.61 -2.12
C GLY A 266 -20.34 8.24 -1.95
N GLN A 267 -20.52 7.07 -1.40
CA GLN A 267 -21.77 6.63 -0.80
C GLN A 267 -21.41 6.35 0.66
N LEU A 268 -22.22 6.84 1.61
CA LEU A 268 -22.06 6.58 3.04
C LEU A 268 -22.38 5.10 3.38
N ASN A 269 -21.73 4.18 2.71
CA ASN A 269 -21.99 2.75 2.80
C ASN A 269 -20.71 1.90 2.90
N PHE A 270 -19.61 2.54 3.34
CA PHE A 270 -18.30 1.89 3.38
C PHE A 270 -17.81 1.35 2.01
N GLY A 271 -18.28 1.92 0.91
CA GLY A 271 -17.91 1.48 -0.43
C GLY A 271 -16.41 1.60 -0.72
N SER A 272 -15.73 2.55 -0.07
CA SER A 272 -14.29 2.73 -0.16
C SER A 272 -13.48 1.58 0.44
N ILE A 273 -14.04 0.83 1.38
CA ILE A 273 -13.41 -0.35 2.00
C ILE A 273 -13.12 -1.43 0.95
N SER A 274 -13.88 -1.48 -0.14
CA SER A 274 -13.67 -2.46 -1.21
C SER A 274 -12.26 -2.41 -1.81
N ILE A 275 -11.63 -1.23 -1.84
CA ILE A 275 -10.26 -1.06 -2.30
C ILE A 275 -9.28 -1.84 -1.41
N MET A 276 -9.53 -1.87 -0.11
CA MET A 276 -8.71 -2.58 0.87
C MET A 276 -8.94 -4.10 0.80
N PHE A 277 -10.18 -4.55 0.60
CA PHE A 277 -10.49 -5.98 0.53
C PHE A 277 -9.85 -6.69 -0.64
N THR A 278 -9.58 -6.01 -1.75
CA THR A 278 -8.82 -6.59 -2.85
C THR A 278 -7.39 -7.01 -2.45
N ALA A 279 -6.83 -6.38 -1.42
CA ALA A 279 -5.53 -6.73 -0.86
C ALA A 279 -5.62 -7.78 0.25
N LEU A 280 -6.72 -7.81 1.02
CA LEU A 280 -6.95 -8.76 2.12
C LEU A 280 -7.20 -10.19 1.63
N ASP A 281 -7.94 -10.35 0.55
CA ASP A 281 -8.29 -11.66 -0.02
C ASP A 281 -7.06 -12.52 -0.35
N ARG A 282 -5.91 -11.89 -0.56
CA ARG A 282 -4.63 -12.59 -0.77
C ARG A 282 -3.92 -13.03 0.51
N LYS A 283 -4.23 -12.46 1.69
CA LYS A 283 -3.59 -12.86 2.97
C LYS A 283 -4.25 -14.06 3.66
N SER A 284 -5.48 -14.38 3.31
CA SER A 284 -6.21 -15.52 3.88
C SER A 284 -5.77 -16.87 3.32
N VAL A 285 -4.80 -16.92 2.41
CA VAL A 285 -4.32 -18.12 1.70
C VAL A 285 -2.87 -18.47 2.07
N VAL A 286 -2.33 -17.93 3.17
CA VAL A 286 -1.00 -18.31 3.69
C VAL A 286 -1.12 -18.96 5.06
#